data_44350a5290b89316f776ade4af69b828
#
_entry.id   44350a5290b89316f776ade4af69b828
#
_cell.length_a   1.000
_cell.length_b   1.000
_cell.length_c   1.000
_cell.angle_alpha   90.00
_cell.angle_beta   90.00
_cell.angle_gamma   90.00
#
_symmetry.space_group_name_H-M   'P 1'
#
loop_
_entity.id
_entity.type
_entity.pdbx_description
1 polymer ?
#
loop_
_entity_poly.entity_id
_entity_poly.type
_entity_poly.pdbx_seq_one_letter_code
_entity_poly.pdbx_strand_id
1 'polypeptide(L)'
;MPVFHIDDQPIEFQPGEKILSAALRNGKNIPHYCYHPGMSIVATCRMCVVDIVDLGNGRPAPKLQTACSVDAAEGMKIETINQKVEEGRKLVNEFLLINHPLDCPICDQSGECSLQDYSYEFGSGKSEMDYSKRVYGWRDIGTFVSLERNRCIQCSRCDRFTREITGTNEFGMFNRGHELTVDTYTDRKM
;
A
#
# COMPACT_ATOMS: atom_id res chain seq x y z
N MET A 1 -13.46 -5.60 -25.56
CA MET A 1 -13.58 -5.08 -24.17
C MET A 1 -13.25 -3.61 -24.19
N PRO A 2 -13.78 -2.78 -23.27
CA PRO A 2 -13.39 -1.38 -23.19
C PRO A 2 -11.89 -1.27 -22.85
N VAL A 3 -11.24 -0.18 -23.27
CA VAL A 3 -9.79 0.01 -23.19
C VAL A 3 -9.48 1.39 -22.57
N PHE A 4 -8.51 1.41 -21.70
CA PHE A 4 -7.82 2.63 -21.23
C PHE A 4 -6.31 2.49 -21.47
N HIS A 5 -5.54 3.54 -21.23
CA HIS A 5 -4.10 3.55 -21.51
C HIS A 5 -3.30 3.79 -20.23
N ILE A 6 -2.23 3.01 -20.03
CA ILE A 6 -1.21 3.24 -19.01
C ILE A 6 0.13 3.41 -19.72
N ASP A 7 0.77 4.58 -19.56
CA ASP A 7 2.03 4.92 -20.22
C ASP A 7 1.97 4.61 -21.73
N ASP A 8 0.90 5.09 -22.38
CA ASP A 8 0.55 4.87 -23.80
C ASP A 8 0.26 3.42 -24.21
N GLN A 9 0.31 2.46 -23.30
CA GLN A 9 -0.05 1.07 -23.59
C GLN A 9 -1.53 0.80 -23.35
N PRO A 10 -2.25 0.20 -24.29
CA PRO A 10 -3.67 -0.13 -24.14
C PRO A 10 -3.86 -1.26 -23.12
N ILE A 11 -4.79 -1.07 -22.21
CA ILE A 11 -5.14 -2.01 -21.15
C ILE A 11 -6.63 -2.31 -21.26
N GLU A 12 -6.98 -3.56 -21.49
CA GLU A 12 -8.35 -4.01 -21.48
C GLU A 12 -8.86 -4.13 -20.02
N PHE A 13 -10.11 -3.75 -19.81
CA PHE A 13 -10.72 -3.85 -18.48
C PHE A 13 -12.17 -4.34 -18.52
N GLN A 14 -12.67 -4.81 -17.38
CA GLN A 14 -14.07 -5.19 -17.20
C GLN A 14 -14.86 -4.04 -16.55
N PRO A 15 -16.15 -3.87 -16.86
CA PRO A 15 -16.98 -2.86 -16.21
C PRO A 15 -16.92 -2.95 -14.68
N GLY A 16 -16.62 -1.83 -14.00
CA GLY A 16 -16.44 -1.77 -12.55
C GLY A 16 -15.08 -2.27 -12.03
N GLU A 17 -14.17 -2.66 -12.91
CA GLU A 17 -12.81 -3.04 -12.52
C GLU A 17 -11.99 -1.81 -12.14
N LYS A 18 -11.17 -1.94 -11.08
CA LYS A 18 -10.26 -0.87 -10.65
C LYS A 18 -9.02 -0.80 -11.54
N ILE A 19 -8.47 0.40 -11.69
CA ILE A 19 -7.25 0.63 -12.49
C ILE A 19 -6.14 -0.35 -12.11
N LEU A 20 -5.86 -0.51 -10.81
CA LEU A 20 -4.81 -1.42 -10.33
C LEU A 20 -5.10 -2.88 -10.69
N SER A 21 -6.35 -3.33 -10.53
CA SER A 21 -6.74 -4.72 -10.85
C SER A 21 -6.56 -5.00 -12.33
N ALA A 22 -7.04 -4.10 -13.18
CA ALA A 22 -6.89 -4.22 -14.64
C ALA A 22 -5.42 -4.18 -15.07
N ALA A 23 -4.62 -3.29 -14.48
CA ALA A 23 -3.18 -3.21 -14.75
C ALA A 23 -2.47 -4.53 -14.43
N LEU A 24 -2.67 -5.07 -13.22
CA LEU A 24 -2.04 -6.33 -12.78
C LEU A 24 -2.46 -7.51 -13.65
N ARG A 25 -3.73 -7.61 -14.02
CA ARG A 25 -4.25 -8.66 -14.90
C ARG A 25 -3.61 -8.61 -16.31
N ASN A 26 -3.24 -7.43 -16.77
CA ASN A 26 -2.54 -7.21 -18.04
C ASN A 26 -1.01 -7.18 -17.90
N GLY A 27 -0.46 -7.64 -16.78
CA GLY A 27 0.99 -7.74 -16.55
C GLY A 27 1.70 -6.40 -16.25
N LYS A 28 0.95 -5.30 -16.03
CA LYS A 28 1.50 -4.01 -15.63
C LYS A 28 1.54 -3.91 -14.12
N ASN A 29 2.74 -3.82 -13.56
CA ASN A 29 2.92 -3.65 -12.12
C ASN A 29 2.83 -2.16 -11.76
N ILE A 30 1.90 -1.81 -10.87
CA ILE A 30 1.85 -0.51 -10.18
C ILE A 30 2.21 -0.76 -8.71
N PRO A 31 3.22 -0.08 -8.15
CA PRO A 31 3.65 -0.26 -6.77
C PRO A 31 2.49 -0.18 -5.77
N HIS A 32 2.39 -1.13 -4.84
CA HIS A 32 1.33 -1.15 -3.83
C HIS A 32 1.70 -2.02 -2.63
N TYR A 33 1.08 -1.75 -1.46
CA TYR A 33 1.24 -2.59 -0.26
C TYR A 33 -0.10 -3.13 0.25
N CYS A 34 -1.08 -2.24 0.48
CA CYS A 34 -2.33 -2.64 1.16
C CYS A 34 -3.30 -3.43 0.27
N TYR A 35 -3.22 -3.29 -1.05
CA TYR A 35 -4.09 -4.01 -1.97
C TYR A 35 -3.81 -5.51 -1.98
N HIS A 36 -4.87 -6.30 -2.01
CA HIS A 36 -4.85 -7.73 -2.26
C HIS A 36 -6.14 -8.12 -2.99
N PRO A 37 -6.08 -8.94 -4.07
CA PRO A 37 -7.27 -9.24 -4.89
C PRO A 37 -8.38 -9.99 -4.14
N GLY A 38 -8.05 -10.72 -3.10
CA GLY A 38 -9.01 -11.47 -2.27
C GLY A 38 -9.58 -10.71 -1.07
N MET A 39 -9.31 -9.42 -0.92
CA MET A 39 -9.78 -8.63 0.22
C MET A 39 -10.33 -7.28 -0.24
N SER A 40 -11.15 -6.64 0.61
CA SER A 40 -11.70 -5.31 0.35
C SER A 40 -10.61 -4.26 0.12
N ILE A 41 -10.92 -3.24 -0.67
CA ILE A 41 -9.99 -2.13 -0.97
C ILE A 41 -10.07 -1.11 0.16
N VAL A 42 -8.93 -0.78 0.76
CA VAL A 42 -8.82 0.18 1.87
C VAL A 42 -8.08 1.46 1.49
N ALA A 43 -7.23 1.43 0.44
CA ALA A 43 -6.46 2.56 -0.09
C ALA A 43 -5.62 3.32 0.94
N THR A 44 -5.16 2.67 2.02
CA THR A 44 -4.43 3.31 3.14
C THR A 44 -2.97 3.58 2.83
N CYS A 45 -2.25 2.68 2.14
CA CYS A 45 -0.82 2.81 1.93
C CYS A 45 -0.43 3.93 0.96
N ARG A 46 -1.30 4.33 0.06
CA ARG A 46 -1.13 5.39 -0.94
C ARG A 46 -0.01 5.13 -1.97
N MET A 47 0.68 3.98 -1.92
CA MET A 47 1.82 3.69 -2.81
C MET A 47 1.41 3.55 -4.29
N CYS A 48 0.17 3.14 -4.56
CA CYS A 48 -0.35 2.98 -5.92
C CYS A 48 -0.82 4.29 -6.59
N VAL A 49 -0.22 5.43 -6.21
CA VAL A 49 -0.54 6.71 -6.85
C VAL A 49 -0.16 6.73 -8.31
N VAL A 50 -1.05 7.31 -9.11
CA VAL A 50 -0.90 7.52 -10.55
C VAL A 50 -1.42 8.90 -10.94
N ASP A 51 -0.94 9.46 -12.02
CA ASP A 51 -1.46 10.69 -12.62
C ASP A 51 -2.46 10.33 -13.72
N ILE A 52 -3.74 10.70 -13.54
CA ILE A 52 -4.76 10.52 -14.58
C ILE A 52 -4.79 11.79 -15.41
N VAL A 53 -4.11 11.75 -16.53
CA VAL A 53 -3.97 12.91 -17.45
C VAL A 53 -5.21 13.11 -18.33
N ASP A 54 -6.03 12.08 -18.46
CA ASP A 54 -7.35 12.16 -19.10
C ASP A 54 -8.31 11.16 -18.44
N LEU A 55 -9.44 11.64 -17.95
CA LEU A 55 -10.51 10.81 -17.38
C LEU A 55 -11.37 10.07 -18.43
N GLY A 56 -10.98 10.10 -19.71
CA GLY A 56 -11.76 9.61 -20.84
C GLY A 56 -12.75 10.64 -21.42
N ASN A 57 -12.67 11.89 -20.97
CA ASN A 57 -13.51 12.99 -21.39
C ASN A 57 -12.74 14.26 -21.77
N GLY A 58 -11.42 14.15 -21.99
CA GLY A 58 -10.51 15.25 -22.30
C GLY A 58 -10.11 16.11 -21.10
N ARG A 59 -10.38 15.67 -19.86
CA ARG A 59 -10.04 16.41 -18.63
C ARG A 59 -9.12 15.59 -17.73
N PRO A 60 -8.06 16.20 -17.17
CA PRO A 60 -7.23 15.51 -16.20
C PRO A 60 -7.90 15.43 -14.81
N ALA A 61 -7.45 14.48 -13.98
CA ALA A 61 -7.76 14.52 -12.57
C ALA A 61 -7.04 15.68 -11.87
N PRO A 62 -7.66 16.35 -10.89
CA PRO A 62 -7.07 17.53 -10.25
C PRO A 62 -5.84 17.24 -9.39
N LYS A 63 -5.61 15.97 -9.04
CA LYS A 63 -4.51 15.48 -8.19
C LYS A 63 -4.23 14.03 -8.47
N LEU A 64 -3.08 13.53 -8.01
CA LEU A 64 -2.75 12.11 -8.03
C LEU A 64 -3.87 11.26 -7.40
N GLN A 65 -4.17 10.14 -8.03
CA GLN A 65 -5.20 9.20 -7.60
C GLN A 65 -4.58 7.85 -7.18
N THR A 66 -5.25 7.10 -6.34
CA THR A 66 -4.84 5.74 -5.99
C THR A 66 -5.46 4.73 -6.96
N ALA A 67 -4.64 4.08 -7.75
CA ALA A 67 -5.08 3.12 -8.78
C ALA A 67 -5.95 1.98 -8.21
N CYS A 68 -5.78 1.62 -6.94
CA CYS A 68 -6.57 0.56 -6.30
C CYS A 68 -8.04 0.96 -6.03
N SER A 69 -8.35 2.27 -5.95
CA SER A 69 -9.68 2.75 -5.55
C SER A 69 -10.48 3.41 -6.67
N VAL A 70 -9.84 3.75 -7.79
CA VAL A 70 -10.49 4.40 -8.93
C VAL A 70 -10.93 3.35 -9.95
N ASP A 71 -12.17 3.47 -10.43
CA ASP A 71 -12.70 2.63 -11.50
C ASP A 71 -12.02 2.99 -12.84
N ALA A 72 -11.67 1.97 -13.60
CA ALA A 72 -11.21 2.16 -14.97
C ALA A 72 -12.38 2.68 -15.84
N ALA A 73 -12.09 3.62 -16.73
CA ALA A 73 -13.05 4.17 -17.68
C ALA A 73 -12.49 4.14 -19.11
N GLU A 74 -13.37 3.95 -20.07
CA GLU A 74 -12.99 3.90 -21.48
C GLU A 74 -12.33 5.20 -21.95
N GLY A 75 -11.22 5.09 -22.67
CA GLY A 75 -10.45 6.22 -23.17
C GLY A 75 -9.61 6.96 -22.11
N MET A 76 -9.66 6.53 -20.84
CA MET A 76 -8.84 7.10 -19.78
C MET A 76 -7.34 6.97 -20.12
N LYS A 77 -6.55 8.00 -19.80
CA LYS A 77 -5.08 7.98 -19.94
C LYS A 77 -4.41 8.22 -18.60
N ILE A 78 -3.48 7.36 -18.28
CA ILE A 78 -2.81 7.29 -16.98
C ILE A 78 -1.31 7.25 -17.19
N GLU A 79 -0.59 8.06 -16.44
CA GLU A 79 0.86 8.02 -16.35
C GLU A 79 1.28 7.44 -15.00
N THR A 80 2.17 6.47 -15.05
CA THR A 80 2.78 5.86 -13.86
C THR A 80 4.24 6.27 -13.68
N ILE A 81 4.83 6.93 -14.69
CA ILE A 81 6.22 7.37 -14.73
C ILE A 81 6.22 8.84 -15.16
N ASN A 82 6.07 9.74 -14.20
CA ASN A 82 6.32 11.18 -14.37
C ASN A 82 6.78 11.78 -13.04
N GLN A 83 7.29 12.98 -13.08
CA GLN A 83 7.86 13.66 -11.90
C GLN A 83 6.88 13.74 -10.73
N LYS A 84 5.59 14.02 -10.97
CA LYS A 84 4.57 14.10 -9.91
C LYS A 84 4.36 12.75 -9.22
N VAL A 85 4.31 11.65 -9.99
CA VAL A 85 4.12 10.30 -9.47
C VAL A 85 5.35 9.86 -8.67
N GLU A 86 6.54 10.13 -9.19
CA GLU A 86 7.81 9.80 -8.51
C GLU A 86 7.94 10.55 -7.18
N GLU A 87 7.70 11.86 -7.17
CA GLU A 87 7.67 12.67 -5.95
C GLU A 87 6.60 12.17 -4.97
N GLY A 88 5.41 11.83 -5.46
CA GLY A 88 4.33 11.26 -4.65
C GLY A 88 4.72 9.94 -3.99
N ARG A 89 5.35 9.02 -4.73
CA ARG A 89 5.83 7.73 -4.20
C ARG A 89 6.99 7.90 -3.23
N LYS A 90 7.91 8.84 -3.52
CA LYS A 90 9.00 9.20 -2.62
C LYS A 90 8.46 9.65 -1.26
N LEU A 91 7.50 10.57 -1.25
CA LEU A 91 6.88 11.05 -0.01
C LEU A 91 6.13 9.94 0.73
N VAL A 92 5.38 9.09 0.03
CA VAL A 92 4.70 7.94 0.65
C VAL A 92 5.72 6.99 1.28
N ASN A 93 6.80 6.69 0.59
CA ASN A 93 7.85 5.81 1.10
C ASN A 93 8.52 6.42 2.35
N GLU A 94 8.82 7.71 2.34
CA GLU A 94 9.35 8.44 3.50
C GLU A 94 8.40 8.33 4.71
N PHE A 95 7.09 8.53 4.54
CA PHE A 95 6.10 8.35 5.60
C PHE A 95 6.10 6.93 6.19
N LEU A 96 6.25 5.90 5.36
CA LEU A 96 6.31 4.52 5.84
C LEU A 96 7.61 4.24 6.61
N LEU A 97 8.70 4.88 6.24
CA LEU A 97 10.03 4.69 6.84
C LEU A 97 10.25 5.54 8.11
N ILE A 98 9.46 6.58 8.36
CA ILE A 98 9.61 7.47 9.52
C ILE A 98 9.80 6.69 10.82
N ASN A 99 8.93 5.75 11.11
CA ASN A 99 8.99 4.92 12.34
C ASN A 99 9.51 3.51 12.09
N HIS A 100 9.76 3.13 10.84
CA HIS A 100 10.25 1.78 10.53
C HIS A 100 11.67 1.58 11.04
N PRO A 101 11.96 0.50 11.79
CA PRO A 101 13.28 0.26 12.35
C PRO A 101 14.30 -0.13 11.28
N LEU A 102 15.59 0.07 11.56
CA LEU A 102 16.69 -0.38 10.71
C LEU A 102 17.08 -1.84 10.99
N ASP A 103 16.08 -2.70 11.05
CA ASP A 103 16.19 -4.11 11.46
C ASP A 103 16.38 -5.08 10.29
N CYS A 104 16.63 -4.59 9.08
CA CYS A 104 16.72 -5.46 7.90
C CYS A 104 17.63 -6.69 8.11
N PRO A 105 18.81 -6.59 8.77
CA PRO A 105 19.68 -7.75 8.98
C PRO A 105 19.09 -8.85 9.87
N ILE A 106 18.07 -8.54 10.67
CA ILE A 106 17.42 -9.48 11.61
C ILE A 106 15.91 -9.60 11.34
N CYS A 107 15.43 -9.06 10.23
CA CYS A 107 14.01 -9.08 9.86
C CYS A 107 13.69 -10.30 9.01
N ASP A 108 12.64 -11.04 9.36
CA ASP A 108 12.20 -12.24 8.63
C ASP A 108 11.83 -11.96 7.17
N GLN A 109 11.42 -10.71 6.86
CA GLN A 109 11.05 -10.28 5.50
C GLN A 109 12.26 -9.86 4.65
N SER A 110 13.47 -9.84 5.20
CA SER A 110 14.66 -9.38 4.47
C SER A 110 14.92 -10.19 3.20
N GLY A 111 15.22 -9.50 2.10
CA GLY A 111 15.47 -10.13 0.79
C GLY A 111 14.23 -10.37 -0.08
N GLU A 112 13.02 -10.31 0.48
CA GLU A 112 11.74 -10.41 -0.25
C GLU A 112 10.74 -9.32 0.22
N CYS A 113 11.29 -8.13 0.51
CA CYS A 113 10.53 -7.03 1.11
C CYS A 113 10.25 -5.91 0.11
N SER A 114 9.01 -5.76 -0.30
CA SER A 114 8.60 -4.68 -1.18
C SER A 114 8.88 -3.28 -0.62
N LEU A 115 8.99 -3.11 0.73
CA LEU A 115 9.38 -1.83 1.31
C LEU A 115 10.86 -1.52 1.01
N GLN A 116 11.74 -2.53 1.06
CA GLN A 116 13.14 -2.37 0.65
C GLN A 116 13.22 -2.04 -0.85
N ASP A 117 12.53 -2.81 -1.70
CA ASP A 117 12.55 -2.62 -3.15
C ASP A 117 12.12 -1.20 -3.52
N TYR A 118 10.98 -0.74 -3.00
CA TYR A 118 10.47 0.60 -3.28
C TYR A 118 11.28 1.71 -2.58
N SER A 119 12.00 1.39 -1.48
CA SER A 119 12.94 2.33 -0.89
C SER A 119 14.16 2.56 -1.79
N TYR A 120 14.63 1.53 -2.46
CA TYR A 120 15.69 1.65 -3.46
C TYR A 120 15.22 2.38 -4.72
N GLU A 121 14.01 2.08 -5.18
CA GLU A 121 13.47 2.64 -6.42
C GLU A 121 13.06 4.12 -6.29
N PHE A 122 12.40 4.50 -5.18
CA PHE A 122 11.80 5.84 -5.00
C PHE A 122 12.39 6.62 -3.83
N GLY A 123 13.11 5.99 -2.92
CA GLY A 123 13.56 6.61 -1.68
C GLY A 123 14.71 7.59 -1.86
N SER A 124 14.91 8.47 -0.85
CA SER A 124 16.00 9.45 -0.83
C SER A 124 17.30 8.92 -0.21
N GLY A 125 17.31 7.71 0.35
CA GLY A 125 18.44 7.11 1.05
C GLY A 125 18.73 7.70 2.44
N LYS A 126 18.00 8.74 2.87
CA LYS A 126 18.09 9.34 4.20
C LYS A 126 16.72 9.83 4.66
N SER A 127 16.50 9.81 5.98
CA SER A 127 15.31 10.39 6.57
C SER A 127 15.47 11.92 6.74
N GLU A 128 14.38 12.65 6.49
CA GLU A 128 14.30 14.09 6.80
C GLU A 128 13.84 14.34 8.25
N MET A 129 13.55 13.27 9.01
CA MET A 129 13.10 13.34 10.40
C MET A 129 14.29 13.38 11.35
N ASP A 130 14.22 14.28 12.34
CA ASP A 130 15.25 14.53 13.34
C ASP A 130 14.90 14.04 14.75
N TYR A 131 13.74 13.39 14.91
CA TYR A 131 13.32 12.83 16.19
C TYR A 131 13.38 11.30 16.25
N SER A 132 13.38 10.75 17.47
CA SER A 132 13.47 9.30 17.71
C SER A 132 12.26 8.55 17.15
N LYS A 133 12.54 7.39 16.58
CA LYS A 133 11.49 6.47 16.11
C LYS A 133 10.68 5.95 17.29
N ARG A 134 9.38 5.75 17.05
CA ARG A 134 8.46 5.10 17.99
C ARG A 134 8.90 3.65 18.22
N VAL A 135 8.86 3.20 19.46
CA VAL A 135 9.23 1.83 19.83
C VAL A 135 8.11 1.17 20.63
N TYR A 136 7.66 0.02 20.16
CA TYR A 136 6.76 -0.89 20.89
C TYR A 136 7.52 -2.11 21.41
N GLY A 137 7.11 -2.61 22.56
CA GLY A 137 7.63 -3.88 23.08
C GLY A 137 7.19 -5.07 22.22
N TRP A 138 7.97 -6.14 22.30
CA TRP A 138 7.64 -7.45 21.73
C TRP A 138 6.37 -8.03 22.35
N ARG A 139 5.56 -8.72 21.55
CA ARG A 139 4.33 -9.32 22.04
C ARG A 139 4.06 -10.68 21.40
N ASP A 140 3.95 -11.71 22.23
CA ASP A 140 3.42 -13.00 21.83
C ASP A 140 1.89 -12.95 21.82
N ILE A 141 1.29 -13.26 20.69
CA ILE A 141 -0.16 -13.25 20.48
C ILE A 141 -0.76 -14.64 20.35
N GLY A 142 0.04 -15.66 20.52
CA GLY A 142 -0.38 -17.07 20.47
C GLY A 142 0.79 -18.00 20.71
N THR A 143 0.54 -19.31 20.59
CA THR A 143 1.58 -20.33 20.79
C THR A 143 2.66 -20.30 19.70
N PHE A 144 2.28 -19.91 18.49
CA PHE A 144 3.13 -19.96 17.30
C PHE A 144 3.34 -18.63 16.62
N VAL A 145 2.68 -17.58 17.11
CA VAL A 145 2.69 -16.26 16.44
C VAL A 145 3.12 -15.18 17.43
N SER A 146 4.10 -14.40 17.02
CA SER A 146 4.54 -13.19 17.71
C SER A 146 4.34 -11.96 16.82
N LEU A 147 4.08 -10.83 17.43
CA LEU A 147 3.79 -9.58 16.74
C LEU A 147 4.89 -8.55 16.98
N GLU A 148 5.65 -8.25 15.91
CA GLU A 148 6.63 -7.17 15.89
C GLU A 148 5.99 -5.90 15.30
N ARG A 149 5.51 -5.03 16.19
CA ARG A 149 4.74 -3.84 15.81
C ARG A 149 5.59 -2.71 15.22
N ASN A 150 6.89 -2.69 15.51
CA ASN A 150 7.78 -1.65 15.00
C ASN A 150 7.97 -1.76 13.48
N ARG A 151 7.94 -2.99 12.97
CA ARG A 151 8.09 -3.29 11.53
C ARG A 151 6.79 -3.11 10.73
N CYS A 152 5.68 -2.86 11.42
CA CYS A 152 4.36 -2.73 10.80
C CYS A 152 4.25 -1.44 9.97
N ILE A 153 3.92 -1.56 8.69
CA ILE A 153 3.64 -0.44 7.77
C ILE A 153 2.15 -0.02 7.75
N GLN A 154 1.36 -0.52 8.68
CA GLN A 154 -0.06 -0.19 8.85
C GLN A 154 -0.93 -0.43 7.61
N CYS A 155 -0.62 -1.46 6.83
CA CYS A 155 -1.34 -1.80 5.60
C CYS A 155 -2.71 -2.45 5.85
N SER A 156 -3.05 -2.77 7.09
CA SER A 156 -4.30 -3.43 7.55
C SER A 156 -4.62 -4.78 6.88
N ARG A 157 -3.65 -5.46 6.26
CA ARG A 157 -3.91 -6.78 5.66
C ARG A 157 -4.29 -7.84 6.71
N CYS A 158 -3.61 -7.88 7.87
CA CYS A 158 -3.91 -8.81 8.95
C CYS A 158 -5.32 -8.59 9.53
N ASP A 159 -5.70 -7.34 9.80
CA ASP A 159 -7.04 -6.98 10.27
C ASP A 159 -8.12 -7.41 9.25
N ARG A 160 -7.95 -7.06 7.98
CA ARG A 160 -8.91 -7.47 6.93
C ARG A 160 -8.95 -8.98 6.72
N PHE A 161 -7.82 -9.65 6.79
CA PHE A 161 -7.77 -11.10 6.65
C PHE A 161 -8.58 -11.78 7.74
N THR A 162 -8.37 -11.43 9.02
CA THR A 162 -9.10 -12.03 10.12
C THR A 162 -10.58 -11.66 10.13
N ARG A 163 -10.95 -10.51 9.60
CA ARG A 163 -12.34 -10.07 9.48
C ARG A 163 -13.07 -10.66 8.27
N GLU A 164 -12.43 -10.68 7.10
CA GLU A 164 -13.10 -10.96 5.83
C GLU A 164 -12.94 -12.41 5.37
N ILE A 165 -11.80 -13.05 5.69
CA ILE A 165 -11.47 -14.40 5.22
C ILE A 165 -11.73 -15.43 6.31
N THR A 166 -11.17 -15.26 7.52
CA THR A 166 -11.37 -16.23 8.60
C THR A 166 -12.62 -15.95 9.43
N GLY A 167 -13.10 -14.71 9.48
CA GLY A 167 -14.25 -14.30 10.28
C GLY A 167 -13.99 -14.25 11.78
N THR A 168 -12.74 -14.41 12.20
CA THR A 168 -12.34 -14.56 13.59
C THR A 168 -12.12 -13.24 14.32
N ASN A 169 -11.79 -12.16 13.59
CA ASN A 169 -11.63 -10.80 14.10
C ASN A 169 -10.64 -10.69 15.27
N GLU A 170 -9.50 -11.37 15.22
CA GLU A 170 -8.48 -11.27 16.28
C GLU A 170 -7.72 -9.96 16.23
N PHE A 171 -7.44 -9.44 15.02
CA PHE A 171 -6.71 -8.18 14.85
C PHE A 171 -7.62 -6.98 14.73
N GLY A 172 -7.08 -5.81 15.13
CA GLY A 172 -7.66 -4.51 14.91
C GLY A 172 -6.60 -3.42 14.80
N MET A 173 -7.01 -2.26 14.28
CA MET A 173 -6.20 -1.05 14.28
C MET A 173 -6.59 -0.22 15.50
N PHE A 174 -5.64 0.03 16.39
CA PHE A 174 -5.84 0.74 17.66
C PHE A 174 -5.18 2.10 17.62
N ASN A 175 -5.72 3.03 18.42
CA ASN A 175 -5.28 4.42 18.50
C ASN A 175 -5.46 5.17 17.16
N ARG A 176 -4.76 6.30 17.01
CA ARG A 176 -4.82 7.12 15.79
C ARG A 176 -3.57 8.00 15.66
N GLY A 177 -3.36 8.55 14.46
CA GLY A 177 -2.22 9.42 14.17
C GLY A 177 -0.89 8.72 14.47
N HIS A 178 0.01 9.37 15.17
CA HIS A 178 1.33 8.84 15.51
C HIS A 178 1.26 7.55 16.33
N GLU A 179 0.24 7.40 17.17
CA GLU A 179 0.04 6.24 18.04
C GLU A 179 -0.67 5.06 17.36
N LEU A 180 -1.06 5.19 16.08
CA LEU A 180 -1.76 4.12 15.37
C LEU A 180 -0.91 2.85 15.34
N THR A 181 -1.49 1.72 15.76
CA THR A 181 -0.82 0.41 15.77
C THR A 181 -1.80 -0.70 15.49
N VAL A 182 -1.30 -1.80 14.94
CA VAL A 182 -2.04 -3.05 14.88
C VAL A 182 -1.82 -3.84 16.18
N ASP A 183 -2.88 -4.46 16.68
CA ASP A 183 -2.81 -5.34 17.84
C ASP A 183 -3.96 -6.34 17.83
N THR A 184 -3.97 -7.29 18.76
CA THR A 184 -5.12 -8.17 19.03
C THR A 184 -6.07 -7.54 20.03
N TYR A 185 -7.36 -7.87 19.92
CA TYR A 185 -8.33 -7.53 20.97
C TYR A 185 -7.97 -8.25 22.27
N THR A 186 -8.20 -7.62 23.41
CA THR A 186 -7.54 -7.83 24.71
C THR A 186 -7.47 -9.26 25.21
N ASP A 187 -8.35 -10.15 24.86
CA ASP A 187 -8.40 -11.53 25.37
C ASP A 187 -8.35 -12.59 24.25
N ARG A 188 -8.03 -12.17 23.02
CA ARG A 188 -7.94 -13.08 21.89
C ARG A 188 -6.48 -13.39 21.57
N LYS A 189 -6.16 -14.68 21.60
CA LYS A 189 -4.87 -15.20 21.11
C LYS A 189 -5.13 -15.97 19.82
N MET A 190 -4.15 -15.92 18.92
CA MET A 190 -4.14 -16.73 17.70
C MET A 190 -3.71 -18.17 18.00
#